data_42414f4c33e77f9c4aa207b191659e4d
#
_entry.id   42414f4c33e77f9c4aa207b191659e4d
#
_cell.length_a   1.000
_cell.length_b   1.000
_cell.length_c   1.000
_cell.angle_alpha   90.00
_cell.angle_beta   90.00
_cell.angle_gamma   90.00
#
_symmetry.space_group_name_H-M   'P 1'
#
loop_
_entity.id
_entity.type
_entity.pdbx_description
1 polymer ?
#
loop_
_entity_poly.entity_id
_entity_poly.type
_entity_poly.pdbx_seq_one_letter_code
_entity_poly.pdbx_strand_id
1 'polypeptide(L)'
;MRKAKPPAGAIKEAKKALRWRDKYGRKVVKGATRVGWTRANQIASGRALTEATIRRMAAFQRHRKNAAVAERYQGEPWRDRGRVAWATWGGTAGVNWAIRKVSQFNREDKKKKAKRKQNGRARRRRKRSR
;
A
#
# COMPACT_ATOMS: atom_id res chain seq x y z
N MET A 1 16.23 -3.71 -6.32
CA MET A 1 15.07 -2.91 -5.84
C MET A 1 13.86 -3.81 -5.69
N ARG A 2 13.30 -3.85 -4.47
CA ARG A 2 12.16 -4.75 -4.19
C ARG A 2 10.87 -4.18 -4.77
N LYS A 3 10.11 -5.05 -5.42
CA LYS A 3 8.79 -4.75 -5.95
C LYS A 3 7.86 -5.93 -5.68
N ALA A 4 6.56 -5.69 -5.60
CA ALA A 4 5.59 -6.76 -5.45
C ALA A 4 4.27 -6.36 -6.12
N LYS A 5 3.59 -7.34 -6.72
CA LYS A 5 2.29 -7.12 -7.35
C LYS A 5 1.20 -7.06 -6.28
N PRO A 6 0.26 -6.09 -6.39
CA PRO A 6 -0.85 -6.02 -5.45
C PRO A 6 -1.80 -7.20 -5.62
N PRO A 7 -2.53 -7.61 -4.56
CA PRO A 7 -3.49 -8.69 -4.65
C PRO A 7 -4.75 -8.26 -5.41
N ALA A 8 -5.52 -9.24 -5.87
CA ALA A 8 -6.75 -9.01 -6.62
C ALA A 8 -7.75 -8.09 -5.90
N GLY A 9 -7.88 -8.23 -4.58
CA GLY A 9 -8.77 -7.38 -3.78
C GLY A 9 -8.39 -5.91 -3.78
N ALA A 10 -7.07 -5.62 -3.77
CA ALA A 10 -6.58 -4.26 -3.87
C ALA A 10 -6.85 -3.66 -5.25
N ILE A 11 -6.60 -4.43 -6.30
CA ILE A 11 -6.86 -4.04 -7.69
C ILE A 11 -8.35 -3.71 -7.88
N LYS A 12 -9.22 -4.57 -7.36
CA LYS A 12 -10.68 -4.39 -7.41
C LYS A 12 -11.12 -3.08 -6.76
N GLU A 13 -10.58 -2.77 -5.59
CA GLU A 13 -10.90 -1.54 -4.85
C GLU A 13 -10.42 -0.29 -5.60
N ALA A 14 -9.21 -0.31 -6.11
CA ALA A 14 -8.66 0.81 -6.89
C ALA A 14 -9.49 1.04 -8.17
N LYS A 15 -9.85 -0.02 -8.87
CA LYS A 15 -10.72 0.06 -10.06
C LYS A 15 -12.09 0.60 -9.71
N LYS A 16 -12.63 0.24 -8.55
CA LYS A 16 -13.92 0.76 -8.05
C LYS A 16 -13.88 2.28 -7.91
N ALA A 17 -12.83 2.81 -7.27
CA ALA A 17 -12.67 4.26 -7.11
C ALA A 17 -12.60 4.98 -8.47
N LEU A 18 -11.83 4.43 -9.41
CA LEU A 18 -11.71 4.99 -10.75
C LEU A 18 -13.05 4.97 -11.51
N ARG A 19 -13.82 3.88 -11.40
CA ARG A 19 -15.17 3.78 -12.00
C ARG A 19 -16.14 4.79 -11.39
N TRP A 20 -16.10 4.99 -10.08
CA TRP A 20 -16.93 6.01 -9.42
C TRP A 20 -16.63 7.39 -9.99
N ARG A 21 -15.35 7.74 -10.11
CA ARG A 21 -14.93 9.03 -10.68
C ARG A 21 -15.42 9.20 -12.12
N ASP A 22 -15.26 8.15 -12.95
CA ASP A 22 -15.66 8.18 -14.36
C ASP A 22 -17.18 8.30 -14.50
N LYS A 23 -17.94 7.59 -13.65
CA LYS A 23 -19.40 7.55 -13.72
C LYS A 23 -20.05 8.81 -13.16
N TYR A 24 -19.59 9.27 -12.00
CA TYR A 24 -20.23 10.37 -11.27
C TYR A 24 -19.51 11.70 -11.35
N GLY A 25 -18.30 11.72 -11.85
CA GLY A 25 -17.48 12.92 -12.03
C GLY A 25 -16.78 13.38 -10.77
N ARG A 26 -15.74 14.20 -10.96
CA ARG A 26 -14.90 14.70 -9.86
C ARG A 26 -15.62 15.68 -8.92
N LYS A 27 -16.70 16.29 -9.38
CA LYS A 27 -17.52 17.18 -8.55
C LYS A 27 -18.28 16.42 -7.47
N VAL A 28 -18.63 15.16 -7.75
CA VAL A 28 -19.37 14.28 -6.83
C VAL A 28 -18.40 13.39 -6.04
N VAL A 29 -17.42 12.79 -6.71
CA VAL A 29 -16.45 11.86 -6.10
C VAL A 29 -15.26 12.64 -5.60
N LYS A 30 -15.30 13.01 -4.33
CA LYS A 30 -14.29 13.83 -3.65
C LYS A 30 -13.56 13.03 -2.58
N GLY A 31 -12.57 13.64 -1.98
CA GLY A 31 -11.86 13.07 -0.82
C GLY A 31 -10.50 12.48 -1.16
N ALA A 32 -10.29 12.01 -2.36
CA ALA A 32 -8.96 11.56 -2.78
C ALA A 32 -8.13 12.74 -3.27
N THR A 33 -6.88 12.77 -2.85
CA THR A 33 -5.91 13.76 -3.32
C THR A 33 -5.37 13.35 -4.70
N ARG A 34 -4.63 14.25 -5.34
CA ARG A 34 -3.92 13.95 -6.58
C ARG A 34 -3.03 12.70 -6.42
N VAL A 35 -2.33 12.60 -5.29
CA VAL A 35 -1.49 11.43 -4.98
C VAL A 35 -2.36 10.17 -4.86
N GLY A 36 -3.52 10.27 -4.21
CA GLY A 36 -4.46 9.16 -4.09
C GLY A 36 -4.92 8.64 -5.44
N TRP A 37 -5.27 9.52 -6.37
CA TRP A 37 -5.68 9.10 -7.72
C TRP A 37 -4.54 8.47 -8.50
N THR A 38 -3.32 8.99 -8.38
CA THR A 38 -2.12 8.37 -8.96
C THR A 38 -1.94 6.96 -8.41
N ARG A 39 -2.12 6.80 -7.10
CA ARG A 39 -2.00 5.50 -6.43
C ARG A 39 -3.04 4.51 -6.94
N ALA A 40 -4.30 4.97 -7.11
CA ALA A 40 -5.37 4.15 -7.64
C ALA A 40 -5.03 3.62 -9.04
N ASN A 41 -4.50 4.46 -9.92
CA ASN A 41 -4.06 4.05 -11.26
C ASN A 41 -2.95 3.00 -11.20
N GLN A 42 -1.97 3.19 -10.34
CA GLN A 42 -0.86 2.24 -10.15
C GLN A 42 -1.35 0.86 -9.69
N ILE A 43 -2.20 0.84 -8.67
CA ILE A 43 -2.75 -0.40 -8.11
C ILE A 43 -3.66 -1.08 -9.14
N ALA A 44 -4.55 -0.32 -9.79
CA ALA A 44 -5.48 -0.84 -10.78
C ALA A 44 -4.79 -1.47 -11.99
N SER A 45 -3.58 -1.01 -12.32
CA SER A 45 -2.79 -1.58 -13.42
C SER A 45 -2.36 -3.02 -13.17
N GLY A 46 -2.35 -3.46 -11.92
CA GLY A 46 -1.89 -4.80 -11.53
C GLY A 46 -0.38 -5.01 -11.63
N ARG A 47 0.37 -3.99 -12.01
CA ARG A 47 1.83 -4.07 -12.13
C ARG A 47 2.49 -4.08 -10.76
N ALA A 48 3.72 -4.58 -10.70
CA ALA A 48 4.50 -4.60 -9.47
C ALA A 48 4.70 -3.16 -8.94
N LEU A 49 4.43 -2.99 -7.65
CA LEU A 49 4.59 -1.72 -6.95
C LEU A 49 5.97 -1.67 -6.28
N THR A 50 6.58 -0.49 -6.23
CA THR A 50 7.87 -0.30 -5.57
C THR A 50 7.73 -0.43 -4.06
N GLU A 51 8.82 -0.75 -3.39
CA GLU A 51 8.87 -0.80 -1.93
C GLU A 51 8.39 0.51 -1.29
N ALA A 52 8.83 1.66 -1.83
CA ALA A 52 8.42 2.98 -1.34
C ALA A 52 6.89 3.15 -1.39
N THR A 53 6.26 2.75 -2.50
CA THR A 53 4.81 2.80 -2.66
C THR A 53 4.11 1.88 -1.65
N ILE A 54 4.62 0.66 -1.49
CA ILE A 54 4.06 -0.33 -0.56
C ILE A 54 4.13 0.19 0.88
N ARG A 55 5.25 0.82 1.27
CA ARG A 55 5.39 1.41 2.61
C ARG A 55 4.40 2.55 2.84
N ARG A 56 4.12 3.36 1.82
CA ARG A 56 3.10 4.42 1.90
C ARG A 56 1.69 3.84 2.04
N MET A 57 1.39 2.75 1.32
CA MET A 57 0.12 2.03 1.45
C MET A 57 -0.05 1.50 2.88
N ALA A 58 0.99 0.89 3.45
CA ALA A 58 0.95 0.40 4.82
C ALA A 58 0.71 1.53 5.82
N ALA A 59 1.36 2.68 5.64
CA ALA A 59 1.18 3.86 6.49
C ALA A 59 -0.26 4.40 6.43
N PHE A 60 -0.98 4.15 5.34
CA PHE A 60 -2.38 4.58 5.19
C PHE A 60 -3.33 3.88 6.17
N GLN A 61 -2.87 2.84 6.89
CA GLN A 61 -3.64 2.17 7.95
C GLN A 61 -4.17 3.14 9.01
N ARG A 62 -3.52 4.29 9.19
CA ARG A 62 -3.98 5.33 10.12
C ARG A 62 -5.37 5.87 9.78
N HIS A 63 -5.83 5.67 8.55
CA HIS A 63 -7.16 6.07 8.07
C HIS A 63 -8.14 4.91 7.99
N ARG A 64 -7.88 3.80 8.68
CA ARG A 64 -8.69 2.56 8.62
C ARG A 64 -10.18 2.79 8.95
N LYS A 65 -10.50 3.77 9.77
CA LYS A 65 -11.89 4.15 10.05
C LYS A 65 -12.69 4.48 8.78
N ASN A 66 -12.00 4.89 7.72
CA ASN A 66 -12.61 5.25 6.43
C ASN A 66 -13.01 4.03 5.60
N ALA A 67 -12.70 2.80 6.06
CA ALA A 67 -13.14 1.57 5.40
C ALA A 67 -14.67 1.42 5.45
N ALA A 68 -15.31 1.95 6.49
CA ALA A 68 -16.75 1.95 6.64
C ALA A 68 -17.37 3.20 6.00
N VAL A 69 -18.47 3.02 5.30
CA VAL A 69 -19.23 4.13 4.73
C VAL A 69 -20.05 4.80 5.83
N ALA A 70 -20.01 6.14 5.91
CA ALA A 70 -20.81 6.89 6.86
C ALA A 70 -22.31 6.62 6.64
N GLU A 71 -23.09 6.63 7.72
CA GLU A 71 -24.51 6.30 7.69
C GLU A 71 -25.29 7.12 6.65
N ARG A 72 -25.02 8.43 6.57
CA ARG A 72 -25.67 9.34 5.61
C ARG A 72 -25.38 9.00 4.15
N TYR A 73 -24.37 8.20 3.88
CA TYR A 73 -23.96 7.83 2.52
C TYR A 73 -24.17 6.34 2.23
N GLN A 74 -24.93 5.62 3.08
CA GLN A 74 -25.28 4.24 2.80
C GLN A 74 -26.06 4.17 1.47
N GLY A 75 -25.66 3.26 0.59
CA GLY A 75 -26.19 3.17 -0.77
C GLY A 75 -25.52 4.10 -1.78
N GLU A 76 -24.77 5.10 -1.34
CA GLU A 76 -24.02 6.01 -2.21
C GLU A 76 -22.56 6.17 -1.72
N PRO A 77 -21.79 5.08 -1.63
CA PRO A 77 -20.46 5.11 -1.03
C PRO A 77 -19.49 6.05 -1.76
N TRP A 78 -19.74 6.32 -3.03
CA TRP A 78 -18.92 7.25 -3.82
C TRP A 78 -19.01 8.71 -3.34
N ARG A 79 -19.99 9.04 -2.52
CA ARG A 79 -20.12 10.38 -1.90
C ARG A 79 -19.36 10.51 -0.60
N ASP A 80 -19.00 9.39 0.02
CA ASP A 80 -18.21 9.38 1.26
C ASP A 80 -16.74 9.62 0.93
N ARG A 81 -16.24 10.79 1.29
CA ARG A 81 -14.87 11.21 0.98
C ARG A 81 -13.82 10.27 1.55
N GLY A 82 -14.00 9.84 2.78
CA GLY A 82 -13.08 8.91 3.43
C GLY A 82 -13.07 7.55 2.75
N ARG A 83 -14.26 7.04 2.38
CA ARG A 83 -14.38 5.75 1.70
C ARG A 83 -13.74 5.78 0.31
N VAL A 84 -13.91 6.88 -0.42
CA VAL A 84 -13.24 7.09 -1.73
C VAL A 84 -11.74 7.07 -1.56
N ALA A 85 -11.20 7.85 -0.62
CA ALA A 85 -9.77 7.88 -0.33
C ALA A 85 -9.24 6.48 0.02
N TRP A 86 -9.96 5.74 0.85
CA TRP A 86 -9.60 4.37 1.24
C TRP A 86 -9.49 3.46 0.01
N ALA A 87 -10.45 3.54 -0.92
CA ALA A 87 -10.45 2.75 -2.15
C ALA A 87 -9.27 3.08 -3.07
N THR A 88 -8.88 4.36 -3.18
CA THR A 88 -7.73 4.76 -4.02
C THR A 88 -6.41 4.15 -3.55
N TRP A 89 -6.30 3.83 -2.27
CA TRP A 89 -5.12 3.18 -1.68
C TRP A 89 -5.24 1.66 -1.62
N GLY A 90 -6.19 1.08 -2.35
CA GLY A 90 -6.38 -0.35 -2.47
C GLY A 90 -7.38 -0.95 -1.48
N GLY A 91 -8.06 -0.12 -0.70
CA GLY A 91 -9.01 -0.60 0.29
C GLY A 91 -8.37 -1.43 1.40
N THR A 92 -9.18 -2.09 2.19
CA THR A 92 -8.70 -2.94 3.31
C THR A 92 -7.75 -4.04 2.81
N ALA A 93 -8.08 -4.67 1.68
CA ALA A 93 -7.24 -5.73 1.10
C ALA A 93 -5.84 -5.20 0.75
N GLY A 94 -5.77 -4.01 0.14
CA GLY A 94 -4.52 -3.40 -0.26
C GLY A 94 -3.67 -2.95 0.92
N VAL A 95 -4.28 -2.27 1.89
CA VAL A 95 -3.58 -1.79 3.08
C VAL A 95 -3.06 -2.96 3.92
N ASN A 96 -3.87 -3.98 4.15
CA ASN A 96 -3.45 -5.16 4.90
C ASN A 96 -2.31 -5.91 4.21
N TRP A 97 -2.40 -6.07 2.89
CA TRP A 97 -1.33 -6.68 2.10
C TRP A 97 -0.03 -5.88 2.23
N ALA A 98 -0.12 -4.56 2.15
CA ALA A 98 1.06 -3.69 2.27
C ALA A 98 1.72 -3.82 3.64
N ILE A 99 0.93 -3.90 4.70
CA ILE A 99 1.43 -4.12 6.07
C ILE A 99 2.22 -5.42 6.14
N ARG A 100 1.69 -6.51 5.57
CA ARG A 100 2.38 -7.81 5.54
C ARG A 100 3.68 -7.74 4.73
N LYS A 101 3.67 -7.05 3.60
CA LYS A 101 4.87 -6.87 2.76
C LYS A 101 5.95 -6.08 3.46
N VAL A 102 5.59 -4.98 4.13
CA VAL A 102 6.55 -4.19 4.92
C VAL A 102 7.18 -5.05 6.01
N SER A 103 6.37 -5.84 6.70
CA SER A 103 6.86 -6.79 7.71
C SER A 103 7.88 -7.76 7.13
N GLN A 104 7.58 -8.31 5.95
CA GLN A 104 8.48 -9.21 5.22
C GLN A 104 9.79 -8.52 4.85
N PHE A 105 9.72 -7.31 4.30
CA PHE A 105 10.90 -6.52 3.92
C PHE A 105 11.78 -6.23 5.14
N ASN A 106 11.18 -5.87 6.25
CA ASN A 106 11.90 -5.59 7.49
C ASN A 106 12.60 -6.84 8.03
N ARG A 107 11.97 -8.01 7.94
CA ARG A 107 12.60 -9.29 8.32
C ARG A 107 13.78 -9.62 7.42
N GLU A 108 13.65 -9.41 6.10
CA GLU A 108 14.73 -9.64 5.14
C GLU A 108 15.91 -8.72 5.42
N ASP A 109 15.65 -7.45 5.70
CA ASP A 109 16.69 -6.46 6.03
C ASP A 109 17.42 -6.85 7.31
N LYS A 110 16.69 -7.31 8.31
CA LYS A 110 17.26 -7.77 9.58
C LYS A 110 18.18 -8.97 9.40
N LYS A 111 17.78 -9.93 8.57
CA LYS A 111 18.60 -11.10 8.21
C LYS A 111 19.87 -10.70 7.48
N LYS A 112 19.77 -9.82 6.51
CA LYS A 112 20.94 -9.31 5.77
C LYS A 112 21.92 -8.61 6.69
N LYS A 113 21.42 -7.78 7.60
CA LYS A 113 22.24 -7.05 8.58
C LYS A 113 22.95 -8.02 9.53
N ALA A 114 22.26 -9.04 10.03
CA ALA A 114 22.86 -10.08 10.88
C ALA A 114 23.94 -10.86 10.15
N LYS A 115 23.67 -11.23 8.89
CA LYS A 115 24.64 -11.96 8.04
C LYS A 115 25.89 -11.12 7.78
N ARG A 116 25.75 -9.82 7.53
CA ARG A 116 26.88 -8.89 7.34
C ARG A 116 27.74 -8.78 8.59
N LYS A 117 27.12 -8.68 9.76
CA LYS A 117 27.85 -8.67 11.05
C LYS A 117 28.62 -9.96 11.26
N GLN A 118 28.02 -11.10 10.98
CA GLN A 118 28.65 -12.42 11.10
C GLN A 118 29.84 -12.55 10.16
N ASN A 119 29.70 -12.14 8.90
CA ASN A 119 30.78 -12.15 7.92
C ASN A 119 31.91 -11.19 8.30
N GLY A 120 31.57 -10.01 8.83
CA GLY A 120 32.57 -9.05 9.32
C GLY A 120 33.37 -9.60 10.50
N ARG A 121 32.74 -10.30 11.44
CA ARG A 121 33.40 -10.98 12.55
C ARG A 121 34.33 -12.09 12.07
N ALA A 122 33.90 -12.90 11.09
CA ALA A 122 34.70 -13.96 10.51
C ALA A 122 35.95 -13.40 9.82
N ARG A 123 35.81 -12.28 9.08
CA ARG A 123 36.95 -11.59 8.44
C ARG A 123 37.97 -11.08 9.49
N ARG A 124 37.51 -10.52 10.59
CA ARG A 124 38.38 -10.02 11.67
C ARG A 124 39.10 -11.17 12.34
N ARG A 125 38.44 -12.31 12.57
CA ARG A 125 39.09 -13.53 13.12
C ARG A 125 40.19 -14.01 12.19
N ARG A 126 39.95 -14.08 10.88
CA ARG A 126 40.96 -14.51 9.89
C ARG A 126 42.16 -13.61 9.90
N LYS A 127 41.98 -12.29 9.99
CA LYS A 127 43.07 -11.32 10.08
C LYS A 127 43.91 -11.49 11.35
N ARG A 128 43.26 -11.79 12.49
CA ARG A 128 43.95 -12.01 13.78
C ARG A 128 44.78 -13.30 13.82
N SER A 129 44.38 -14.30 13.01
CA SER A 129 45.01 -15.61 12.97
C SER A 129 46.28 -15.66 12.09
N ARG A 130 46.61 -14.60 11.36
CA ARG A 130 47.81 -14.50 10.47
C ARG A 130 48.99 -13.90 11.18
#